data_ec8c9f7dc857fccb45bfe1f2ba39bfd4
#
_entry.id   ec8c9f7dc857fccb45bfe1f2ba39bfd4
#
_cell.length_a   1.000
_cell.length_b   1.000
_cell.length_c   1.000
_cell.angle_alpha   90.00
_cell.angle_beta   90.00
_cell.angle_gamma   90.00
#
_symmetry.space_group_name_H-M   'P 1'
#
loop_
_entity.id
_entity.type
_entity.pdbx_description
1 polymer ?
#
loop_
_entity_poly.entity_id
_entity_poly.type
_entity_poly.pdbx_seq_one_letter_code
_entity_poly.pdbx_strand_id
1 'polypeptide(L)'
;PILVRIYAGDVDNDLGVIAKSGADGVILVGNKMPIEAALVSSRNYKKQMVILAETNELSHEHSVKLLALGASGIFLKKKCTGSELKGFGIKLSKEIGILGVGNISDLGTEHLRTSSQKVASMTGIPIAGYDSVLPMWRH
;
A
#
# COMPACT_ATOMS: atom_id res chain seq x y z
N PRO A 1 -6.73 19.91 -4.29
CA PRO A 1 -5.66 19.14 -3.63
C PRO A 1 -4.42 19.08 -4.51
N ILE A 2 -3.26 19.13 -3.87
CA ILE A 2 -1.95 19.02 -4.52
C ILE A 2 -1.38 17.64 -4.18
N LEU A 3 -1.17 16.81 -5.19
CA LEU A 3 -0.53 15.50 -5.06
C LEU A 3 0.84 15.53 -5.72
N VAL A 4 1.85 15.05 -5.02
CA VAL A 4 3.22 14.94 -5.52
C VAL A 4 3.52 13.50 -5.90
N ARG A 5 3.94 13.25 -7.14
CA ARG A 5 4.32 11.92 -7.60
C ARG A 5 5.82 11.70 -7.40
N ILE A 6 6.17 10.66 -6.66
CA ILE A 6 7.57 10.33 -6.34
C ILE A 6 7.91 8.88 -6.67
N TYR A 7 9.15 8.65 -7.05
CA TYR A 7 9.71 7.32 -7.26
C TYR A 7 10.39 6.82 -5.99
N ALA A 8 9.98 5.66 -5.50
CA ALA A 8 10.48 5.11 -4.25
C ALA A 8 12.00 4.88 -4.29
N GLY A 9 12.69 5.55 -3.40
CA GLY A 9 14.12 5.48 -3.19
C GLY A 9 14.43 5.76 -1.72
N ASP A 10 14.54 7.02 -1.34
CA ASP A 10 14.64 7.48 0.05
C ASP A 10 13.30 8.05 0.50
N VAL A 11 12.33 7.16 0.71
CA VAL A 11 10.93 7.52 0.97
C VAL A 11 10.77 8.38 2.22
N ASP A 12 11.51 8.09 3.28
CA ASP A 12 11.40 8.82 4.55
C ASP A 12 11.83 10.29 4.39
N ASN A 13 12.96 10.52 3.74
CA ASN A 13 13.44 11.88 3.49
C ASN A 13 12.52 12.64 2.53
N ASP A 14 12.12 12.01 1.43
CA ASP A 14 11.24 12.62 0.43
C ASP A 14 9.88 13.01 1.03
N LEU A 15 9.27 12.12 1.82
CA LEU A 15 7.99 12.41 2.50
C LEU A 15 8.14 13.49 3.57
N GLY A 16 9.27 13.53 4.26
CA GLY A 16 9.57 14.60 5.23
C GLY A 16 9.61 15.97 4.59
N VAL A 17 10.17 16.09 3.40
CA VAL A 17 10.20 17.34 2.61
C VAL A 17 8.79 17.70 2.12
N ILE A 18 8.05 16.73 1.57
CA ILE A 18 6.71 16.94 1.03
C ILE A 18 5.74 17.34 2.14
N ALA A 19 5.80 16.73 3.31
CA ALA A 19 4.98 17.10 4.46
C ALA A 19 5.15 18.58 4.86
N LYS A 20 6.39 19.08 4.80
CA LYS A 20 6.69 20.47 5.08
C LYS A 20 6.24 21.45 3.97
N SER A 21 6.07 20.96 2.75
CA SER A 21 5.65 21.79 1.60
C SER A 21 4.15 22.11 1.60
N GLY A 22 3.35 21.45 2.44
CA GLY A 22 1.90 21.64 2.50
C GLY A 22 1.13 20.90 1.39
N ALA A 23 1.72 19.89 0.75
CA ALA A 23 1.01 19.03 -0.18
C ALA A 23 -0.02 18.16 0.54
N ASP A 24 -1.17 17.92 -0.12
CA ASP A 24 -2.27 17.13 0.43
C ASP A 24 -1.98 15.62 0.41
N GLY A 25 -1.07 15.18 -0.45
CA GLY A 25 -0.70 13.77 -0.54
C GLY A 25 0.39 13.47 -1.56
N VAL A 26 0.71 12.19 -1.63
CA VAL A 26 1.72 11.66 -2.55
C VAL A 26 1.19 10.49 -3.35
N ILE A 27 1.73 10.32 -4.55
CA ILE A 27 1.59 9.13 -5.38
C ILE A 27 2.95 8.41 -5.37
N LEU A 28 3.03 7.28 -4.66
CA LEU A 28 4.22 6.46 -4.60
C LEU A 28 4.31 5.53 -5.81
N VAL A 29 5.47 5.54 -6.45
CA VAL A 29 5.80 4.67 -7.58
C VAL A 29 6.95 3.76 -7.18
N GLY A 30 6.77 2.45 -7.31
CA GLY A 30 7.87 1.49 -7.10
C GLY A 30 9.01 1.73 -8.09
N ASN A 31 10.25 1.73 -7.58
CA ASN A 31 11.46 1.96 -8.39
C ASN A 31 12.65 1.20 -7.77
N LYS A 32 13.66 1.89 -7.24
CA LYS A 32 14.78 1.28 -6.50
C LYS A 32 14.31 0.51 -5.28
N MET A 33 13.27 1.02 -4.64
CA MET A 33 12.54 0.34 -3.56
C MET A 33 11.22 -0.20 -4.13
N PRO A 34 10.89 -1.48 -3.88
CA PRO A 34 9.58 -2.02 -4.22
C PRO A 34 8.45 -1.22 -3.56
N ILE A 35 7.30 -1.13 -4.23
CA ILE A 35 6.15 -0.35 -3.74
C ILE A 35 5.69 -0.82 -2.35
N GLU A 36 5.79 -2.12 -2.08
CA GLU A 36 5.42 -2.72 -0.80
C GLU A 36 6.29 -2.18 0.35
N ALA A 37 7.59 -2.12 0.14
CA ALA A 37 8.52 -1.57 1.13
C ALA A 37 8.35 -0.05 1.28
N ALA A 38 8.10 0.66 0.19
CA ALA A 38 7.84 2.09 0.20
C ALA A 38 6.58 2.44 1.01
N LEU A 39 5.52 1.64 0.89
CA LEU A 39 4.30 1.82 1.68
C LEU A 39 4.53 1.58 3.16
N VAL A 40 5.31 0.56 3.52
CA VAL A 40 5.67 0.32 4.93
C VAL A 40 6.46 1.50 5.51
N SER A 41 7.44 2.01 4.79
CA SER A 41 8.23 3.19 5.21
C SER A 41 7.37 4.45 5.32
N SER A 42 6.34 4.58 4.50
CA SER A 42 5.47 5.75 4.49
C SER A 42 4.42 5.81 5.61
N ARG A 43 4.26 4.75 6.42
CA ARG A 43 3.18 4.65 7.42
C ARG A 43 3.13 5.79 8.42
N ASN A 44 4.27 6.30 8.83
CA ASN A 44 4.36 7.40 9.80
C ASN A 44 3.74 8.70 9.27
N TYR A 45 3.63 8.85 7.95
CA TYR A 45 3.09 10.03 7.28
C TYR A 45 1.60 9.93 6.96
N LYS A 46 0.98 8.75 7.11
CA LYS A 46 -0.44 8.50 6.77
C LYS A 46 -1.43 9.40 7.52
N LYS A 47 -1.06 9.90 8.70
CA LYS A 47 -1.88 10.85 9.48
C LYS A 47 -1.76 12.29 8.99
N GLN A 48 -0.73 12.60 8.21
CA GLN A 48 -0.42 13.95 7.76
C GLN A 48 -0.83 14.19 6.31
N MET A 49 -0.83 13.13 5.48
CA MET A 49 -1.13 13.24 4.06
C MET A 49 -1.74 11.95 3.50
N VAL A 50 -2.41 12.07 2.37
CA VAL A 50 -2.92 10.92 1.62
C VAL A 50 -1.76 10.24 0.89
N ILE A 51 -1.68 8.90 1.00
CA ILE A 51 -0.65 8.09 0.34
C ILE A 51 -1.31 7.17 -0.67
N LEU A 52 -1.12 7.45 -1.95
CA LEU A 52 -1.64 6.64 -3.05
C LEU A 52 -0.52 5.74 -3.60
N ALA A 53 -0.84 4.48 -3.83
CA ALA A 53 0.06 3.55 -4.49
C ALA A 53 -0.23 3.50 -5.99
N GLU A 54 0.76 3.79 -6.84
CA GLU A 54 0.61 3.68 -8.29
C GLU A 54 0.70 2.23 -8.74
N THR A 55 -0.23 1.81 -9.59
CA THR A 55 -0.20 0.51 -10.27
C THR A 55 -0.61 0.64 -11.73
N ASN A 56 -0.07 -0.24 -12.57
CA ASN A 56 -0.48 -0.39 -13.97
C ASN A 56 -1.55 -1.48 -14.15
N GLU A 57 -1.85 -2.22 -13.09
CA GLU A 57 -2.73 -3.38 -13.15
C GLU A 57 -4.07 -3.10 -12.48
N LEU A 58 -5.14 -3.45 -13.19
CA LEU A 58 -6.49 -3.46 -12.65
C LEU A 58 -6.74 -4.81 -11.93
N SER A 59 -5.88 -5.11 -10.95
CA SER A 59 -5.96 -6.33 -10.13
C SER A 59 -6.49 -6.00 -8.73
N HIS A 60 -7.64 -6.57 -8.38
CA HIS A 60 -8.24 -6.39 -7.06
C HIS A 60 -7.39 -7.03 -5.96
N GLU A 61 -6.80 -8.21 -6.20
CA GLU A 61 -5.91 -8.89 -5.27
C GLU A 61 -4.66 -8.06 -4.95
N HIS A 62 -4.01 -7.50 -5.98
CA HIS A 62 -2.86 -6.63 -5.81
C HIS A 62 -3.24 -5.36 -5.06
N SER A 63 -4.39 -4.78 -5.39
CA SER A 63 -4.88 -3.56 -4.73
C SER A 63 -5.19 -3.77 -3.25
N VAL A 64 -5.80 -4.90 -2.87
CA VAL A 64 -6.02 -5.25 -1.45
C VAL A 64 -4.69 -5.34 -0.70
N LYS A 65 -3.66 -5.94 -1.30
CA LYS A 65 -2.32 -6.01 -0.70
C LYS A 65 -1.73 -4.62 -0.44
N LEU A 66 -1.80 -3.72 -1.43
CA LEU A 66 -1.29 -2.36 -1.29
C LEU A 66 -2.06 -1.57 -0.23
N LEU A 67 -3.38 -1.70 -0.17
CA LEU A 67 -4.22 -1.08 0.86
C LEU A 67 -3.87 -1.61 2.26
N ALA A 68 -3.71 -2.93 2.42
CA ALA A 68 -3.32 -3.56 3.68
C ALA A 68 -1.90 -3.16 4.12
N LEU A 69 -1.01 -2.84 3.18
CA LEU A 69 0.33 -2.31 3.45
C LEU A 69 0.34 -0.85 3.89
N GLY A 70 -0.78 -0.14 3.76
CA GLY A 70 -0.94 1.21 4.27
C GLY A 70 -1.26 2.27 3.22
N ALA A 71 -1.47 1.91 1.96
CA ALA A 71 -1.98 2.87 0.98
C ALA A 71 -3.35 3.40 1.40
N SER A 72 -3.57 4.70 1.22
CA SER A 72 -4.89 5.34 1.41
C SER A 72 -5.81 5.08 0.23
N GLY A 73 -5.24 4.76 -0.92
CA GLY A 73 -5.94 4.45 -2.15
C GLY A 73 -4.98 4.00 -3.25
N ILE A 74 -5.55 3.64 -4.38
CA ILE A 74 -4.81 3.16 -5.56
C ILE A 74 -4.87 4.22 -6.66
N PHE A 75 -3.72 4.59 -7.19
CA PHE A 75 -3.60 5.40 -8.38
C PHE A 75 -3.38 4.49 -9.60
N LEU A 76 -4.40 4.39 -10.44
CA LEU A 76 -4.33 3.57 -11.63
C LEU A 76 -3.75 4.36 -12.80
N LYS A 77 -2.57 3.97 -13.28
CA LYS A 77 -1.92 4.61 -14.44
C LYS A 77 -2.53 4.18 -15.76
N LYS A 78 -3.11 2.99 -15.84
CA LYS A 78 -3.76 2.47 -17.04
C LYS A 78 -5.09 3.18 -17.29
N LYS A 79 -5.34 3.55 -18.56
CA LYS A 79 -6.68 3.98 -18.99
C LYS A 79 -7.66 2.81 -18.86
N CYS A 80 -8.81 3.07 -18.26
CA CYS A 80 -9.90 2.12 -18.14
C CYS A 80 -11.23 2.81 -18.40
N THR A 81 -12.23 2.03 -18.82
CA THR A 81 -13.60 2.50 -18.98
C THR A 81 -14.31 2.57 -17.63
N GLY A 82 -15.41 3.35 -17.56
CA GLY A 82 -16.23 3.39 -16.35
C GLY A 82 -16.80 2.02 -15.95
N SER A 83 -17.12 1.17 -16.94
CA SER A 83 -17.59 -0.20 -16.71
C SER A 83 -16.51 -1.09 -16.09
N GLU A 84 -15.28 -1.04 -16.59
CA GLU A 84 -14.15 -1.77 -16.03
C GLU A 84 -13.86 -1.32 -14.60
N LEU A 85 -13.89 0.00 -14.34
CA LEU A 85 -13.67 0.54 -13.01
C LEU A 85 -14.77 0.12 -12.03
N LYS A 86 -16.03 0.12 -12.46
CA LYS A 86 -17.15 -0.37 -11.64
C LYS A 86 -17.00 -1.86 -11.33
N GLY A 87 -16.69 -2.68 -12.32
CA GLY A 87 -16.43 -4.12 -12.14
C GLY A 87 -15.27 -4.40 -11.18
N PHE A 88 -14.20 -3.61 -11.31
CA PHE A 88 -13.08 -3.66 -10.40
C PHE A 88 -13.49 -3.32 -8.95
N GLY A 89 -14.24 -2.24 -8.74
CA GLY A 89 -14.72 -1.84 -7.41
C GLY A 89 -15.57 -2.91 -6.73
N ILE A 90 -16.44 -3.60 -7.49
CA ILE A 90 -17.26 -4.72 -6.98
C ILE A 90 -16.37 -5.89 -6.53
N LYS A 91 -15.38 -6.28 -7.34
CA LYS A 91 -14.43 -7.36 -7.02
C LYS A 91 -13.59 -7.00 -5.80
N LEU A 92 -13.08 -5.78 -5.74
CA LEU A 92 -12.30 -5.27 -4.61
C LEU A 92 -13.11 -5.32 -3.30
N SER A 93 -14.36 -4.87 -3.33
CA SER A 93 -15.24 -4.90 -2.17
C SER A 93 -15.52 -6.32 -1.69
N LYS A 94 -15.72 -7.26 -2.62
CA LYS A 94 -15.88 -8.69 -2.28
C LYS A 94 -14.64 -9.28 -1.61
N GLU A 95 -13.47 -8.97 -2.14
CA GLU A 95 -12.19 -9.45 -1.59
C GLU A 95 -11.98 -8.94 -0.15
N ILE A 96 -12.23 -7.66 0.08
CA ILE A 96 -12.16 -7.05 1.42
C ILE A 96 -13.18 -7.70 2.37
N GLY A 97 -14.38 -7.96 1.90
CA GLY A 97 -15.43 -8.64 2.68
C GLY A 97 -15.06 -10.07 3.07
N ILE A 98 -14.39 -10.83 2.20
CA ILE A 98 -13.87 -12.18 2.50
C ILE A 98 -12.86 -12.15 3.65
N LEU A 99 -12.08 -11.08 3.77
CA LEU A 99 -11.15 -10.90 4.88
C LEU A 99 -11.84 -10.54 6.22
N GLY A 100 -13.16 -10.40 6.22
CA GLY A 100 -13.94 -10.04 7.42
C GLY A 100 -13.82 -8.56 7.79
N VAL A 101 -13.39 -7.71 6.87
CA VAL A 101 -13.15 -6.29 7.11
C VAL A 101 -14.31 -5.47 6.54
N GLY A 102 -14.92 -4.66 7.37
CA GLY A 102 -16.06 -3.80 6.99
C GLY A 102 -15.66 -2.47 6.37
N ASN A 103 -14.45 -2.00 6.62
CA ASN A 103 -13.94 -0.72 6.11
C ASN A 103 -12.49 -0.89 5.63
N ILE A 104 -12.13 -0.20 4.55
CA ILE A 104 -10.75 -0.21 4.01
C ILE A 104 -9.73 0.28 5.06
N SER A 105 -10.11 1.19 5.94
CA SER A 105 -9.24 1.68 7.02
C SER A 105 -8.83 0.60 8.02
N ASP A 106 -9.60 -0.49 8.11
CA ASP A 106 -9.36 -1.60 9.03
C ASP A 106 -8.47 -2.69 8.41
N LEU A 107 -8.12 -2.55 7.12
CA LEU A 107 -7.12 -3.41 6.48
C LEU A 107 -5.73 -3.12 7.06
N GLY A 108 -5.04 -4.18 7.46
CA GLY A 108 -3.69 -4.11 7.97
C GLY A 108 -2.84 -5.30 7.55
N THR A 109 -1.57 -5.28 7.94
CA THR A 109 -0.61 -6.35 7.62
C THR A 109 -0.94 -7.69 8.27
N GLU A 110 -1.78 -7.71 9.29
CA GLU A 110 -2.33 -8.93 9.91
C GLU A 110 -3.12 -9.78 8.93
N HIS A 111 -3.71 -9.17 7.89
CA HIS A 111 -4.44 -9.85 6.83
C HIS A 111 -3.52 -10.40 5.73
N LEU A 112 -2.21 -10.14 5.80
CA LEU A 112 -1.24 -10.52 4.79
C LEU A 112 -0.33 -11.65 5.28
N ARG A 113 0.10 -12.48 4.33
CA ARG A 113 1.17 -13.46 4.50
C ARG A 113 2.07 -13.41 3.28
N THR A 114 3.35 -13.69 3.46
CA THR A 114 4.31 -13.78 2.35
C THR A 114 5.02 -15.12 2.35
N SER A 115 5.36 -15.62 1.17
CA SER A 115 6.24 -16.79 1.02
C SER A 115 7.72 -16.40 0.92
N SER A 116 8.01 -15.11 0.82
CA SER A 116 9.37 -14.58 0.62
C SER A 116 9.95 -14.03 1.91
N GLN A 117 11.06 -14.61 2.37
CA GLN A 117 11.81 -14.10 3.53
C GLN A 117 12.31 -12.67 3.30
N LYS A 118 12.68 -12.32 2.06
CA LYS A 118 13.10 -10.96 1.72
C LYS A 118 11.96 -9.96 1.91
N VAL A 119 10.76 -10.28 1.44
CA VAL A 119 9.58 -9.43 1.65
C VAL A 119 9.23 -9.36 3.13
N ALA A 120 9.26 -10.47 3.86
CA ALA A 120 9.02 -10.47 5.30
C ALA A 120 9.99 -9.56 6.06
N SER A 121 11.29 -9.60 5.72
CA SER A 121 12.28 -8.73 6.36
C SER A 121 12.13 -7.25 6.03
N MET A 122 11.65 -6.92 4.83
CA MET A 122 11.44 -5.52 4.40
C MET A 122 10.12 -4.92 4.90
N THR A 123 9.11 -5.74 5.12
CA THR A 123 7.74 -5.27 5.37
C THR A 123 7.20 -5.61 6.75
N GLY A 124 7.82 -6.54 7.47
CA GLY A 124 7.30 -7.07 8.74
C GLY A 124 6.08 -7.97 8.58
N ILE A 125 5.73 -8.39 7.36
CA ILE A 125 4.63 -9.33 7.11
C ILE A 125 5.05 -10.72 7.55
N PRO A 126 4.19 -11.48 8.28
CA PRO A 126 4.47 -12.87 8.65
C PRO A 126 4.65 -13.77 7.44
N ILE A 127 5.57 -14.73 7.56
CA ILE A 127 5.77 -15.76 6.52
C ILE A 127 4.62 -16.76 6.60
N ALA A 128 4.08 -17.17 5.43
CA ALA A 128 3.04 -18.19 5.35
C ALA A 128 3.53 -19.52 5.98
N GLY A 129 2.70 -20.10 6.85
CA GLY A 129 3.05 -21.31 7.61
C GLY A 129 3.81 -21.06 8.92
N TYR A 130 4.07 -19.81 9.28
CA TYR A 130 4.65 -19.42 10.56
C TYR A 130 3.69 -18.48 11.31
N ASP A 131 3.50 -18.74 12.60
CA ASP A 131 2.57 -17.97 13.45
C ASP A 131 3.16 -16.67 13.99
N SER A 132 4.42 -16.36 13.63
CA SER A 132 5.12 -15.19 14.13
C SER A 132 5.86 -14.43 13.03
N VAL A 133 6.03 -13.12 13.25
CA VAL A 133 6.92 -12.29 12.45
C VAL A 133 8.38 -12.61 12.72
N LEU A 134 9.27 -12.22 11.80
CA LEU A 134 10.72 -12.36 12.02
C LEU A 134 11.14 -11.65 13.31
N PRO A 135 12.16 -12.16 14.03
CA PRO A 135 12.57 -11.62 15.34
C PRO A 135 12.83 -10.12 15.35
N MET A 136 13.36 -9.56 14.25
CA MET A 136 13.64 -8.12 14.10
C MET A 136 12.39 -7.24 14.14
N TRP A 137 11.20 -7.83 13.94
CA TRP A 137 9.91 -7.13 13.94
C TRP A 137 9.08 -7.39 15.20
N ARG A 138 9.61 -8.17 16.14
CA ARG A 138 8.97 -8.37 17.44
C ARG A 138 9.25 -7.20 18.34
N HIS A 139 8.21 -6.57 18.77
CA HIS A 139 8.25 -5.46 19.72
C HIS A 139 7.58 -5.85 21.02
#